data_12e59c04d8c12758a7b9c8423e905ea2
#
_entry.id   12e59c04d8c12758a7b9c8423e905ea2
#
_cell.length_a   1.000
_cell.length_b   1.000
_cell.length_c   1.000
_cell.angle_alpha   90.00
_cell.angle_beta   90.00
_cell.angle_gamma   90.00
#
_symmetry.space_group_name_H-M   'P 1'
#
loop_
_entity.id
_entity.type
_entity.pdbx_description
1 polymer ?
#
loop_
_entity_poly.entity_id
_entity_poly.type
_entity_poly.pdbx_seq_one_letter_code
_entity_poly.pdbx_strand_id
1 'polypeptide(L)'
;IAIQVHRFSDGNYLECQDFWRISGIERDIYMYAQPQIHLTDFKAETPLDGDYRNGILKLKVKFANETGKETPFLVSYRLLDSKDKLIAQSSTRVSYGQTEVEFTPKTIKEPLQWTAETPNLYTLVISLKHTNGDVIEATGCKVGFRTVEIKDKQLMVNGRPILVKGVNYHEHNEHTGHYVPEELMLKDFELWKRYNINTIRTCHYPQQERFYELCDQYGFY
;
A
#
# COMPACT_ATOMS: atom_id res chain seq x y z
N ILE A 1 4.77 -19.47 -21.93
CA ILE A 1 5.20 -18.06 -21.78
C ILE A 1 6.71 -18.05 -21.98
N ALA A 2 7.25 -17.12 -22.79
CA ALA A 2 8.67 -16.90 -22.96
C ALA A 2 8.96 -15.43 -22.62
N ILE A 3 10.01 -15.19 -21.83
CA ILE A 3 10.44 -13.85 -21.43
C ILE A 3 11.89 -13.67 -21.88
N GLN A 4 12.15 -12.58 -22.60
CA GLN A 4 13.51 -12.23 -23.05
C GLN A 4 13.95 -10.95 -22.33
N VAL A 5 15.09 -11.04 -21.65
CA VAL A 5 15.70 -9.91 -20.96
C VAL A 5 16.97 -9.49 -21.69
N HIS A 6 17.09 -8.20 -22.02
CA HIS A 6 18.25 -7.63 -22.67
C HIS A 6 19.08 -6.82 -21.67
N ARG A 7 20.35 -7.19 -21.52
CA ARG A 7 21.29 -6.45 -20.65
C ARG A 7 21.58 -5.04 -21.18
N PHE A 8 21.67 -4.89 -22.49
CA PHE A 8 21.99 -3.63 -23.16
C PHE A 8 20.76 -3.16 -23.95
N SER A 9 19.77 -2.67 -23.24
CA SER A 9 18.58 -2.01 -23.79
C SER A 9 18.80 -0.50 -23.88
N ASP A 10 17.87 0.22 -24.51
CA ASP A 10 17.91 1.68 -24.58
C ASP A 10 17.95 2.32 -23.19
N GLY A 11 17.23 1.75 -22.22
CA GLY A 11 17.24 2.19 -20.82
C GLY A 11 18.65 2.17 -20.20
N ASN A 12 19.49 1.20 -20.57
CA ASN A 12 20.87 1.13 -20.06
C ASN A 12 21.74 2.34 -20.47
N TYR A 13 21.39 3.01 -21.58
CA TYR A 13 22.11 4.19 -22.07
C TYR A 13 21.45 5.50 -21.62
N LEU A 14 20.13 5.49 -21.40
CA LEU A 14 19.35 6.70 -21.10
C LEU A 14 19.20 6.93 -19.59
N GLU A 15 19.27 5.88 -18.79
CA GLU A 15 19.03 5.94 -17.36
C GLU A 15 20.29 5.61 -16.55
N CYS A 16 20.56 6.42 -15.55
CA CYS A 16 21.64 6.18 -14.59
C CYS A 16 21.25 6.79 -13.23
N GLN A 17 20.87 5.93 -12.25
CA GLN A 17 20.45 6.34 -10.93
C GLN A 17 21.48 6.05 -9.85
N ASP A 18 22.76 6.10 -10.17
CA ASP A 18 23.85 5.90 -9.19
C ASP A 18 23.70 4.58 -8.38
N PHE A 19 23.50 3.47 -9.09
CA PHE A 19 23.41 2.13 -8.53
C PHE A 19 24.06 1.08 -9.44
N TRP A 20 24.22 -0.15 -8.95
CA TRP A 20 24.82 -1.23 -9.72
C TRP A 20 23.98 -1.62 -10.93
N ARG A 21 24.64 -1.75 -12.07
CA ARG A 21 24.03 -2.18 -13.32
C ARG A 21 24.00 -3.70 -13.41
N ILE A 22 23.10 -4.31 -12.68
CA ILE A 22 22.84 -5.75 -12.66
C ILE A 22 21.58 -5.98 -13.49
N SER A 23 21.66 -6.89 -14.46
CA SER A 23 20.52 -7.22 -15.32
C SER A 23 19.90 -8.54 -14.89
N GLY A 24 18.61 -8.65 -15.05
CA GLY A 24 17.87 -9.87 -14.74
C GLY A 24 16.41 -9.59 -14.48
N ILE A 25 15.75 -10.57 -13.88
CA ILE A 25 14.39 -10.47 -13.38
C ILE A 25 14.49 -10.34 -11.88
N GLU A 26 14.21 -9.17 -11.36
CA GLU A 26 14.44 -8.78 -9.97
C GLU A 26 13.19 -8.87 -9.11
N ARG A 27 12.04 -9.11 -9.74
CA ARG A 27 10.74 -9.20 -9.09
C ARG A 27 10.04 -10.48 -9.47
N ASP A 28 9.08 -10.88 -8.65
CA ASP A 28 8.27 -12.06 -8.89
C ASP A 28 7.53 -11.99 -10.23
N ILE A 29 7.43 -13.13 -10.89
CA ILE A 29 6.60 -13.31 -12.08
C ILE A 29 5.46 -14.21 -11.70
N TYR A 30 4.25 -13.74 -11.89
CA TYR A 30 3.05 -14.50 -11.63
C TYR A 30 2.03 -14.34 -12.75
N MET A 31 1.18 -15.35 -12.89
CA MET A 31 0.03 -15.33 -13.78
C MET A 31 -1.23 -15.46 -12.94
N TYR A 32 -2.18 -14.60 -13.16
CA TYR A 32 -3.45 -14.62 -12.44
C TYR A 32 -4.62 -14.57 -13.41
N ALA A 33 -5.78 -15.04 -12.95
CA ALA A 33 -7.05 -14.94 -13.66
C ALA A 33 -8.03 -14.14 -12.79
N GLN A 34 -8.80 -13.29 -13.42
CA GLN A 34 -9.82 -12.48 -12.76
C GLN A 34 -11.21 -12.82 -13.28
N PRO A 35 -12.27 -12.64 -12.48
CA PRO A 35 -13.65 -12.66 -12.97
C PRO A 35 -13.89 -11.56 -14.01
N GLN A 36 -14.92 -11.73 -14.84
CA GLN A 36 -15.29 -10.67 -15.81
C GLN A 36 -15.76 -9.37 -15.14
N ILE A 37 -16.23 -9.43 -13.89
CA ILE A 37 -16.43 -8.26 -13.03
C ILE A 37 -15.32 -8.29 -12.01
N HIS A 38 -14.39 -7.34 -12.07
CA HIS A 38 -13.19 -7.35 -11.25
C HIS A 38 -12.75 -5.95 -10.82
N LEU A 39 -11.96 -5.90 -9.76
CA LEU A 39 -11.31 -4.68 -9.28
C LEU A 39 -10.12 -4.34 -10.21
N THR A 40 -10.02 -3.09 -10.63
CA THR A 40 -8.88 -2.61 -11.42
C THR A 40 -7.91 -1.78 -10.61
N ASP A 41 -8.41 -1.03 -9.61
CA ASP A 41 -7.59 -0.16 -8.78
C ASP A 41 -8.38 0.31 -7.56
N PHE A 42 -7.71 0.77 -6.52
CA PHE A 42 -8.35 1.51 -5.43
C PHE A 42 -7.38 2.51 -4.80
N LYS A 43 -7.93 3.57 -4.23
CA LYS A 43 -7.19 4.55 -3.44
C LYS A 43 -7.83 4.66 -2.06
N ALA A 44 -7.04 4.32 -1.02
CA ALA A 44 -7.43 4.50 0.38
C ALA A 44 -6.54 5.57 1.02
N GLU A 45 -7.14 6.58 1.63
CA GLU A 45 -6.46 7.62 2.38
C GLU A 45 -7.06 7.65 3.78
N THR A 46 -6.18 7.73 4.79
CA THR A 46 -6.57 7.69 6.20
C THR A 46 -5.94 8.84 7.00
N PRO A 47 -6.13 10.12 6.57
CA PRO A 47 -5.66 11.25 7.35
C PRO A 47 -6.41 11.37 8.68
N LEU A 48 -5.81 12.11 9.59
CA LEU A 48 -6.50 12.60 10.79
C LEU A 48 -7.25 13.90 10.47
N ASP A 49 -8.19 14.27 11.33
CA ASP A 49 -8.87 15.55 11.29
C ASP A 49 -7.92 16.72 11.68
N GLY A 50 -8.42 17.97 11.61
CA GLY A 50 -7.62 19.16 11.91
C GLY A 50 -7.06 19.23 13.32
N ASP A 51 -7.67 18.51 14.26
CA ASP A 51 -7.22 18.42 15.66
C ASP A 51 -6.32 17.20 15.92
N TYR A 52 -6.02 16.41 14.88
CA TYR A 52 -5.27 15.15 14.93
C TYR A 52 -5.87 14.10 15.90
N ARG A 53 -7.18 14.13 16.07
CA ARG A 53 -7.88 13.27 17.03
C ARG A 53 -8.64 12.14 16.37
N ASN A 54 -9.43 12.43 15.33
CA ASN A 54 -10.23 11.46 14.63
C ASN A 54 -9.62 11.11 13.28
N GLY A 55 -9.77 9.85 12.87
CA GLY A 55 -9.37 9.41 11.54
C GLY A 55 -10.47 9.66 10.50
N ILE A 56 -10.08 9.88 9.27
CA ILE A 56 -11.00 10.03 8.13
C ILE A 56 -10.65 9.00 7.08
N LEU A 57 -11.46 7.96 6.94
CA LEU A 57 -11.30 6.99 5.83
C LEU A 57 -11.93 7.59 4.58
N LYS A 58 -11.11 7.82 3.56
CA LYS A 58 -11.53 8.14 2.19
C LYS A 58 -11.18 6.95 1.30
N LEU A 59 -12.15 6.48 0.54
CA LEU A 59 -11.97 5.31 -0.32
C LEU A 59 -12.61 5.54 -1.69
N LYS A 60 -11.80 5.39 -2.71
CA LYS A 60 -12.21 5.33 -4.11
C LYS A 60 -11.84 3.96 -4.67
N VAL A 61 -12.77 3.31 -5.36
CA VAL A 61 -12.59 1.96 -5.92
C VAL A 61 -12.92 2.02 -7.41
N LYS A 62 -12.03 1.49 -8.23
CA LYS A 62 -12.24 1.30 -9.67
C LYS A 62 -12.44 -0.17 -9.99
N PHE A 63 -13.25 -0.44 -10.98
CA PHE A 63 -13.60 -1.80 -11.40
C PHE A 63 -13.94 -1.83 -12.89
N ALA A 64 -13.90 -3.02 -13.46
CA ALA A 64 -14.36 -3.30 -14.82
C ALA A 64 -15.51 -4.31 -14.81
N ASN A 65 -16.39 -4.20 -15.77
CA ASN A 65 -17.42 -5.20 -16.10
C ASN A 65 -17.28 -5.58 -17.58
N GLU A 66 -16.65 -6.70 -17.84
CA GLU A 66 -16.37 -7.24 -19.16
C GLU A 66 -17.41 -8.29 -19.61
N THR A 67 -18.51 -8.44 -18.85
CA THR A 67 -19.58 -9.41 -19.21
C THR A 67 -20.35 -9.01 -20.46
N GLY A 68 -20.25 -7.76 -20.90
CA GLY A 68 -21.08 -7.19 -21.98
C GLY A 68 -22.57 -7.05 -21.62
N LYS A 69 -22.95 -7.25 -20.36
CA LYS A 69 -24.32 -7.21 -19.85
C LYS A 69 -24.49 -6.19 -18.74
N GLU A 70 -25.70 -5.68 -18.58
CA GLU A 70 -26.09 -4.86 -17.42
C GLU A 70 -26.24 -5.75 -16.17
N THR A 71 -25.14 -6.26 -15.67
CA THR A 71 -25.15 -7.10 -14.47
C THR A 71 -24.98 -6.21 -13.24
N PRO A 72 -26.01 -6.03 -12.39
CA PRO A 72 -25.88 -5.24 -11.18
C PRO A 72 -25.05 -5.98 -10.15
N PHE A 73 -24.15 -5.23 -9.47
CA PHE A 73 -23.34 -5.74 -8.39
C PHE A 73 -23.14 -4.65 -7.32
N LEU A 74 -22.55 -5.04 -6.21
CA LEU A 74 -22.24 -4.17 -5.08
C LEU A 74 -20.73 -4.01 -4.94
N VAL A 75 -20.28 -2.79 -4.70
CA VAL A 75 -18.95 -2.50 -4.16
C VAL A 75 -19.11 -2.30 -2.66
N SER A 76 -18.31 -2.97 -1.87
CA SER A 76 -18.36 -2.85 -0.41
C SER A 76 -16.97 -2.79 0.20
N TYR A 77 -16.86 -2.17 1.37
CA TYR A 77 -15.66 -2.25 2.18
C TYR A 77 -15.96 -2.61 3.63
N ARG A 78 -14.96 -3.17 4.30
CA ARG A 78 -14.92 -3.40 5.74
C ARG A 78 -13.56 -2.92 6.26
N LEU A 79 -13.57 -2.14 7.32
CA LEU A 79 -12.37 -1.73 8.07
C LEU A 79 -12.37 -2.49 9.40
N LEU A 80 -11.30 -3.23 9.65
CA LEU A 80 -11.13 -4.06 10.84
C LEU A 80 -9.92 -3.56 11.65
N ASP A 81 -9.99 -3.65 12.97
CA ASP A 81 -8.83 -3.39 13.83
C ASP A 81 -7.85 -4.58 13.86
N SER A 82 -6.78 -4.47 14.64
CA SER A 82 -5.76 -5.51 14.80
C SER A 82 -6.27 -6.81 15.46
N LYS A 83 -7.52 -6.83 15.97
CA LYS A 83 -8.19 -7.98 16.56
C LYS A 83 -9.36 -8.46 15.70
N ASP A 84 -9.38 -8.07 14.41
CA ASP A 84 -10.42 -8.37 13.43
C ASP A 84 -11.83 -7.86 13.82
N LYS A 85 -11.91 -6.92 14.77
CA LYS A 85 -13.18 -6.28 15.12
C LYS A 85 -13.57 -5.28 14.04
N LEU A 86 -14.81 -5.34 13.60
CA LEU A 86 -15.37 -4.41 12.63
C LEU A 86 -15.47 -2.99 13.21
N ILE A 87 -14.79 -2.06 12.55
CA ILE A 87 -14.76 -0.62 12.92
C ILE A 87 -15.71 0.19 12.03
N ALA A 88 -15.69 -0.09 10.72
CA ALA A 88 -16.56 0.57 9.76
C ALA A 88 -16.84 -0.34 8.58
N GLN A 89 -17.99 -0.14 7.94
CA GLN A 89 -18.32 -0.77 6.67
C GLN A 89 -19.26 0.10 5.87
N SER A 90 -19.27 -0.09 4.57
CA SER A 90 -20.28 0.47 3.67
C SER A 90 -20.41 -0.41 2.44
N SER A 91 -21.53 -0.28 1.75
CA SER A 91 -21.80 -0.94 0.48
C SER A 91 -22.64 -0.03 -0.40
N THR A 92 -22.34 -0.03 -1.69
CA THR A 92 -23.12 0.72 -2.66
C THR A 92 -23.37 -0.13 -3.91
N ARG A 93 -24.53 0.07 -4.52
CA ARG A 93 -24.87 -0.60 -5.78
C ARG A 93 -24.24 0.16 -6.94
N VAL A 94 -23.66 -0.60 -7.86
CA VAL A 94 -23.10 -0.07 -9.11
C VAL A 94 -24.21 -0.02 -10.15
N SER A 95 -24.33 1.13 -10.82
CA SER A 95 -25.18 1.31 -11.98
C SER A 95 -24.42 0.96 -13.27
N TYR A 96 -25.17 0.59 -14.31
CA TYR A 96 -24.56 0.31 -15.61
C TYR A 96 -23.75 1.51 -16.13
N GLY A 97 -22.60 1.24 -16.72
CA GLY A 97 -21.69 2.26 -17.23
C GLY A 97 -20.77 2.92 -16.19
N GLN A 98 -21.00 2.68 -14.91
CA GLN A 98 -20.02 3.12 -13.89
C GLN A 98 -18.77 2.25 -13.92
N THR A 99 -17.61 2.90 -13.76
CA THR A 99 -16.28 2.25 -13.67
C THR A 99 -15.60 2.52 -12.34
N GLU A 100 -16.21 3.38 -11.52
CA GLU A 100 -15.66 3.73 -10.21
C GLU A 100 -16.76 4.10 -9.20
N VAL A 101 -16.44 3.95 -7.94
CA VAL A 101 -17.23 4.38 -6.78
C VAL A 101 -16.32 5.15 -5.83
N GLU A 102 -16.76 6.31 -5.40
CA GLU A 102 -16.17 7.05 -4.31
C GLU A 102 -17.11 7.00 -3.10
N PHE A 103 -16.64 6.42 -2.01
CA PHE A 103 -17.43 6.36 -0.78
C PHE A 103 -17.41 7.69 -0.05
N THR A 104 -18.53 8.07 0.56
CA THR A 104 -18.58 9.22 1.46
C THR A 104 -17.53 9.04 2.56
N PRO A 105 -16.66 10.04 2.80
CA PRO A 105 -15.63 9.94 3.83
C PRO A 105 -16.21 9.55 5.19
N LYS A 106 -15.57 8.55 5.83
CA LYS A 106 -16.04 8.00 7.11
C LYS A 106 -15.15 8.45 8.24
N THR A 107 -15.71 9.17 9.20
CA THR A 107 -14.99 9.51 10.44
C THR A 107 -14.88 8.28 11.35
N ILE A 108 -13.67 7.98 11.78
CA ILE A 108 -13.34 6.95 12.77
C ILE A 108 -12.93 7.68 14.05
N LYS A 109 -13.73 7.51 15.10
CA LYS A 109 -13.50 8.22 16.36
C LYS A 109 -12.27 7.68 17.07
N GLU A 110 -11.30 8.56 17.37
CA GLU A 110 -10.11 8.30 18.18
C GLU A 110 -9.42 6.96 17.83
N PRO A 111 -9.03 6.71 16.55
CA PRO A 111 -8.35 5.48 16.19
C PRO A 111 -6.96 5.42 16.83
N LEU A 112 -6.43 4.22 16.99
CA LEU A 112 -5.01 4.06 17.28
C LEU A 112 -4.23 4.59 16.07
N GLN A 113 -3.48 5.68 16.28
CA GLN A 113 -2.74 6.34 15.23
C GLN A 113 -1.49 5.56 14.85
N TRP A 114 -1.08 5.68 13.59
CA TRP A 114 0.18 5.14 13.12
C TRP A 114 1.30 6.19 13.31
N THR A 115 2.38 5.75 13.94
CA THR A 115 3.65 6.49 14.03
C THR A 115 4.81 5.50 13.89
N ALA A 116 6.03 5.97 13.67
CA ALA A 116 7.21 5.09 13.66
C ALA A 116 7.45 4.36 14.99
N GLU A 117 6.98 4.94 16.11
CA GLU A 117 7.11 4.31 17.44
C GLU A 117 5.94 3.37 17.76
N THR A 118 4.76 3.64 17.23
CA THR A 118 3.54 2.83 17.42
C THR A 118 2.83 2.63 16.08
N PRO A 119 3.29 1.67 15.26
CA PRO A 119 2.80 1.45 13.91
C PRO A 119 1.46 0.69 13.90
N ASN A 120 0.42 1.31 14.43
CA ASN A 120 -0.89 0.72 14.50
C ASN A 120 -1.53 0.65 13.12
N LEU A 121 -1.92 -0.54 12.70
CA LEU A 121 -2.52 -0.80 11.40
C LEU A 121 -3.91 -1.42 11.53
N TYR A 122 -4.76 -1.05 10.60
CA TYR A 122 -6.09 -1.60 10.37
C TYR A 122 -6.10 -2.41 9.09
N THR A 123 -7.01 -3.37 8.97
CA THR A 123 -7.21 -4.13 7.73
C THR A 123 -8.39 -3.55 6.98
N LEU A 124 -8.15 -3.03 5.78
CA LEU A 124 -9.19 -2.62 4.85
C LEU A 124 -9.42 -3.77 3.86
N VAL A 125 -10.64 -4.28 3.83
CA VAL A 125 -11.09 -5.30 2.85
C VAL A 125 -12.09 -4.64 1.91
N ILE A 126 -11.86 -4.77 0.60
CA ILE A 126 -12.74 -4.28 -0.46
C ILE A 126 -13.29 -5.50 -1.20
N SER A 127 -14.58 -5.52 -1.48
CA SER A 127 -15.22 -6.65 -2.17
C SER A 127 -16.19 -6.18 -3.24
N LEU A 128 -16.18 -6.87 -4.37
CA LEU A 128 -17.26 -6.89 -5.33
C LEU A 128 -18.18 -8.06 -5.01
N LYS A 129 -19.49 -7.85 -5.00
CA LYS A 129 -20.48 -8.86 -4.63
C LYS A 129 -21.64 -8.87 -5.60
N HIS A 130 -22.18 -10.04 -5.86
CA HIS A 130 -23.50 -10.15 -6.48
C HIS A 130 -24.58 -9.53 -5.59
N THR A 131 -25.73 -9.21 -6.16
CA THR A 131 -26.85 -8.63 -5.39
C THR A 131 -27.47 -9.60 -4.38
N ASN A 132 -27.21 -10.90 -4.51
CA ASN A 132 -27.56 -11.92 -3.51
C ASN A 132 -26.56 -12.01 -2.34
N GLY A 133 -25.44 -11.28 -2.39
CA GLY A 133 -24.42 -11.23 -1.36
C GLY A 133 -23.17 -12.08 -1.60
N ASP A 134 -23.19 -12.96 -2.60
CA ASP A 134 -22.02 -13.79 -2.95
C ASP A 134 -20.86 -12.93 -3.40
N VAL A 135 -19.66 -13.25 -2.94
CA VAL A 135 -18.43 -12.52 -3.31
C VAL A 135 -17.99 -12.90 -4.72
N ILE A 136 -17.83 -11.90 -5.58
CA ILE A 136 -17.25 -12.04 -6.91
C ILE A 136 -15.72 -11.99 -6.80
N GLU A 137 -15.22 -10.96 -6.13
CA GLU A 137 -13.80 -10.72 -5.89
C GLU A 137 -13.61 -9.94 -4.59
N ALA A 138 -12.48 -10.16 -3.93
CA ALA A 138 -12.07 -9.38 -2.77
C ALA A 138 -10.57 -9.14 -2.78
N THR A 139 -10.19 -7.96 -2.31
CA THR A 139 -8.80 -7.58 -2.05
C THR A 139 -8.70 -6.86 -0.73
N GLY A 140 -7.50 -6.67 -0.23
CA GLY A 140 -7.30 -5.94 1.02
C GLY A 140 -5.90 -5.40 1.17
N CYS A 141 -5.78 -4.39 2.03
CA CYS A 141 -4.50 -3.81 2.43
C CYS A 141 -4.52 -3.41 3.90
N LYS A 142 -3.33 -3.15 4.43
CA LYS A 142 -3.19 -2.49 5.73
C LYS A 142 -3.24 -0.97 5.54
N VAL A 143 -3.88 -0.28 6.47
CA VAL A 143 -3.94 1.19 6.50
C VAL A 143 -3.64 1.71 7.90
N GLY A 144 -2.91 2.81 8.00
CA GLY A 144 -2.60 3.48 9.26
C GLY A 144 -3.16 4.88 9.28
N PHE A 145 -3.86 5.26 10.35
CA PHE A 145 -4.37 6.62 10.50
C PHE A 145 -3.23 7.57 10.86
N ARG A 146 -2.81 8.36 9.88
CA ARG A 146 -1.73 9.36 10.03
C ARG A 146 -1.93 10.55 9.10
N THR A 147 -1.43 11.69 9.53
CA THR A 147 -1.26 12.88 8.68
C THR A 147 0.22 13.22 8.62
N VAL A 148 0.76 13.34 7.41
CA VAL A 148 2.13 13.81 7.16
C VAL A 148 2.04 15.14 6.44
N GLU A 149 2.69 16.15 6.98
CA GLU A 149 2.65 17.52 6.45
C GLU A 149 3.96 18.28 6.71
N ILE A 150 4.18 19.33 5.93
CA ILE A 150 5.23 20.31 6.22
C ILE A 150 4.56 21.53 6.82
N LYS A 151 4.87 21.83 8.08
CA LYS A 151 4.34 22.98 8.80
C LYS A 151 5.47 23.69 9.54
N ASP A 152 5.48 25.02 9.49
CA ASP A 152 6.53 25.86 10.09
C ASP A 152 7.96 25.41 9.72
N LYS A 153 8.16 25.01 8.46
CA LYS A 153 9.41 24.48 7.89
C LYS A 153 9.88 23.14 8.50
N GLN A 154 9.01 22.43 9.17
CA GLN A 154 9.29 21.14 9.79
C GLN A 154 8.43 20.03 9.18
N LEU A 155 9.00 18.84 9.05
CA LEU A 155 8.24 17.64 8.71
C LEU A 155 7.51 17.17 9.96
N MET A 156 6.18 17.12 9.86
CA MET A 156 5.30 16.78 10.96
C MET A 156 4.60 15.44 10.67
N VAL A 157 4.45 14.64 11.69
CA VAL A 157 3.57 13.46 11.68
C VAL A 157 2.58 13.60 12.83
N ASN A 158 1.29 13.55 12.52
CA ASN A 158 0.19 13.73 13.48
C ASN A 158 0.36 15.01 14.31
N GLY A 159 0.73 16.12 13.66
CA GLY A 159 0.92 17.43 14.29
C GLY A 159 2.17 17.56 15.15
N ARG A 160 3.08 16.59 15.14
CA ARG A 160 4.33 16.63 15.91
C ARG A 160 5.54 16.61 14.97
N PRO A 161 6.55 17.46 15.21
CA PRO A 161 7.77 17.44 14.42
C PRO A 161 8.52 16.11 14.65
N ILE A 162 9.05 15.56 13.58
CA ILE A 162 9.86 14.35 13.64
C ILE A 162 11.33 14.65 13.41
N LEU A 163 12.20 13.92 14.11
CA LEU A 163 13.61 13.86 13.81
C LEU A 163 13.87 12.68 12.89
N VAL A 164 14.34 12.94 11.67
CA VAL A 164 14.72 11.90 10.72
C VAL A 164 16.02 11.24 11.19
N LYS A 165 15.92 10.01 11.67
CA LYS A 165 17.05 9.12 11.99
C LYS A 165 17.08 8.04 10.93
N GLY A 166 17.71 8.34 9.79
CA GLY A 166 17.54 7.56 8.57
C GLY A 166 18.81 6.87 8.08
N VAL A 167 18.59 5.88 7.23
CA VAL A 167 19.63 5.18 6.46
C VAL A 167 19.32 5.26 4.98
N ASN A 168 20.37 5.22 4.16
CA ASN A 168 20.24 4.95 2.74
C ASN A 168 20.20 3.44 2.53
N TYR A 169 19.27 2.97 1.71
CA TYR A 169 19.12 1.55 1.41
C TYR A 169 19.12 1.30 -0.08
N HIS A 170 20.06 0.48 -0.54
CA HIS A 170 20.03 -0.16 -1.85
C HIS A 170 19.55 -1.59 -1.69
N GLU A 171 18.61 -2.00 -2.53
CA GLU A 171 18.15 -3.38 -2.60
C GLU A 171 19.23 -4.22 -3.27
N HIS A 172 20.11 -4.78 -2.46
CA HIS A 172 21.27 -5.52 -2.92
C HIS A 172 21.64 -6.67 -1.96
N ASN A 173 21.98 -7.78 -2.57
CA ASN A 173 22.54 -8.94 -1.87
C ASN A 173 23.77 -9.44 -2.66
N GLU A 174 24.84 -9.81 -1.96
CA GLU A 174 26.11 -10.23 -2.53
C GLU A 174 26.02 -11.50 -3.38
N HIS A 175 24.99 -12.33 -3.16
CA HIS A 175 24.79 -13.59 -3.88
C HIS A 175 23.73 -13.50 -4.97
N THR A 176 22.70 -12.69 -4.77
CA THR A 176 21.50 -12.65 -5.63
C THR A 176 21.31 -11.33 -6.39
N GLY A 177 22.25 -10.38 -6.21
CA GLY A 177 22.18 -9.07 -6.90
C GLY A 177 21.05 -8.20 -6.36
N HIS A 178 20.18 -7.71 -7.24
CA HIS A 178 19.04 -6.87 -6.86
C HIS A 178 17.82 -7.64 -6.32
N TYR A 179 17.89 -8.95 -6.27
CA TYR A 179 16.88 -9.73 -5.56
C TYR A 179 17.27 -9.90 -4.09
N VAL A 180 16.48 -9.31 -3.20
CA VAL A 180 16.64 -9.44 -1.75
C VAL A 180 15.48 -10.28 -1.19
N PRO A 181 15.75 -11.49 -0.66
CA PRO A 181 14.70 -12.33 -0.08
C PRO A 181 14.13 -11.69 1.19
N GLU A 182 12.84 -11.95 1.48
CA GLU A 182 12.14 -11.36 2.63
C GLU A 182 12.86 -11.61 3.96
N GLU A 183 13.45 -12.80 4.13
CA GLU A 183 14.21 -13.14 5.35
C GLU A 183 15.38 -12.19 5.63
N LEU A 184 16.05 -11.73 4.57
CA LEU A 184 17.13 -10.76 4.71
C LEU A 184 16.59 -9.37 5.00
N MET A 185 15.51 -8.96 4.33
CA MET A 185 14.83 -7.71 4.65
C MET A 185 14.41 -7.65 6.12
N LEU A 186 13.80 -8.72 6.65
CA LEU A 186 13.38 -8.77 8.05
C LEU A 186 14.56 -8.59 9.02
N LYS A 187 15.73 -9.17 8.72
CA LYS A 187 16.95 -8.95 9.52
C LYS A 187 17.40 -7.49 9.50
N ASP A 188 17.34 -6.85 8.33
CA ASP A 188 17.67 -5.42 8.19
C ASP A 188 16.69 -4.57 9.01
N PHE A 189 15.38 -4.82 8.89
CA PHE A 189 14.34 -4.10 9.64
C PHE A 189 14.51 -4.23 11.15
N GLU A 190 14.79 -5.44 11.66
CA GLU A 190 15.08 -5.69 13.06
C GLU A 190 16.32 -4.93 13.53
N LEU A 191 17.38 -4.95 12.71
CA LEU A 191 18.63 -4.26 13.00
C LEU A 191 18.41 -2.75 13.06
N TRP A 192 17.72 -2.17 12.07
CA TRP A 192 17.42 -0.74 12.06
C TRP A 192 16.59 -0.31 13.28
N LYS A 193 15.60 -1.10 13.69
CA LYS A 193 14.84 -0.82 14.92
C LYS A 193 15.71 -0.88 16.15
N ARG A 194 16.60 -1.87 16.26
CA ARG A 194 17.56 -1.99 17.37
C ARG A 194 18.47 -0.78 17.50
N TYR A 195 18.86 -0.18 16.37
CA TYR A 195 19.67 1.04 16.34
C TYR A 195 18.84 2.34 16.31
N ASN A 196 17.54 2.25 16.60
CA ASN A 196 16.64 3.40 16.70
C ASN A 196 16.54 4.22 15.40
N ILE A 197 16.64 3.57 14.25
CA ILE A 197 16.37 4.14 12.93
C ILE A 197 14.85 4.22 12.76
N ASN A 198 14.34 5.31 12.18
CA ASN A 198 12.92 5.52 11.93
C ASN A 198 12.59 5.90 10.48
N THR A 199 13.61 6.04 9.64
CA THR A 199 13.45 6.50 8.26
C THR A 199 14.37 5.74 7.32
N ILE A 200 13.86 5.36 6.14
CA ILE A 200 14.66 4.68 5.11
C ILE A 200 14.54 5.48 3.82
N ARG A 201 15.68 5.87 3.26
CA ARG A 201 15.73 6.44 1.92
C ARG A 201 16.01 5.32 0.91
N THR A 202 15.02 5.05 0.07
CA THR A 202 15.11 4.05 -1.01
C THR A 202 15.95 4.60 -2.16
N CYS A 203 17.25 4.38 -2.12
CA CYS A 203 18.15 4.86 -3.15
C CYS A 203 18.30 3.82 -4.27
N HIS A 204 18.02 4.19 -5.52
CA HIS A 204 17.41 5.42 -6.02
C HIS A 204 16.25 5.02 -6.93
N TYR A 205 15.57 3.94 -6.60
CA TYR A 205 14.52 3.28 -7.37
C TYR A 205 13.44 2.71 -6.43
N PRO A 206 12.22 2.44 -6.92
CA PRO A 206 11.18 1.78 -6.13
C PRO A 206 11.62 0.39 -5.69
N GLN A 207 11.39 0.08 -4.43
CA GLN A 207 11.61 -1.24 -3.87
C GLN A 207 10.45 -2.18 -4.22
N GLN A 208 10.59 -3.46 -3.89
CA GLN A 208 9.49 -4.41 -4.02
C GLN A 208 8.32 -4.05 -3.06
N GLU A 209 7.10 -4.40 -3.42
CA GLU A 209 5.89 -4.03 -2.65
C GLU A 209 5.98 -4.45 -1.18
N ARG A 210 6.50 -5.65 -0.94
CA ARG A 210 6.67 -6.20 0.40
C ARG A 210 7.53 -5.33 1.32
N PHE A 211 8.51 -4.63 0.77
CA PHE A 211 9.36 -3.70 1.51
C PHE A 211 8.54 -2.55 2.13
N TYR A 212 7.62 -1.97 1.36
CA TYR A 212 6.75 -0.89 1.86
C TYR A 212 5.74 -1.39 2.90
N GLU A 213 5.22 -2.60 2.72
CA GLU A 213 4.37 -3.23 3.74
C GLU A 213 5.12 -3.43 5.06
N LEU A 214 6.40 -3.84 5.00
CA LEU A 214 7.26 -3.95 6.17
C LEU A 214 7.56 -2.58 6.79
N CYS A 215 7.74 -1.52 5.99
CA CYS A 215 7.86 -0.16 6.51
C CYS A 215 6.62 0.24 7.32
N ASP A 216 5.43 -0.06 6.84
CA ASP A 216 4.19 0.21 7.56
C ASP A 216 4.08 -0.63 8.85
N GLN A 217 4.46 -1.91 8.80
CA GLN A 217 4.37 -2.84 9.93
C GLN A 217 5.39 -2.55 11.03
N TYR A 218 6.62 -2.24 10.67
CA TYR A 218 7.71 -1.97 11.61
C TYR A 218 7.80 -0.49 12.03
N GLY A 219 7.09 0.40 11.36
CA GLY A 219 7.10 1.83 11.66
C GLY A 219 8.35 2.52 11.11
N PHE A 220 8.44 2.66 9.78
CA PHE A 220 9.46 3.47 9.10
C PHE A 220 8.81 4.52 8.20
N TYR A 221 9.40 5.71 8.21
CA TYR A 221 9.10 6.80 7.28
C TYR A 221 9.87 6.65 5.98
#